data_69eb7cb2603dc8e365666b072a2ba283
#
_entry.id   69eb7cb2603dc8e365666b072a2ba283
#
_cell.length_a   1.000
_cell.length_b   1.000
_cell.length_c   1.000
_cell.angle_alpha   90.00
_cell.angle_beta   90.00
_cell.angle_gamma   90.00
#
_symmetry.space_group_name_H-M   'P 1'
#
loop_
_entity.id
_entity.type
_entity.pdbx_description
1 polymer ?
#
loop_
_entity_poly.entity_id
_entity_poly.type
_entity_poly.pdbx_seq_one_letter_code
_entity_poly.pdbx_strand_id
1 'polypeptide(L)'
;AVLCRISIDGKKSAVTTGIYCKPGDWDSKKCEIKTARENNRLTAFRGRLEEAYGNLLRNQGVVTAELLKTTVSGANSVPEYLLQAGEVERERLRIRSAEINSTSTYRQSKTTQLNLRQFIESRGMKDIAFSDITEEFAESFKVFLKKELGHRNGHVNHCLCWLNRLIY
;
A
#
# COMPACT_ATOMS: atom_id res chain seq x y z
N ALA A 1 -7.57 -4.26 22.36
CA ALA A 1 -6.46 -4.48 21.45
C ALA A 1 -5.13 -4.19 22.13
N VAL A 2 -4.11 -4.98 21.83
CA VAL A 2 -2.73 -4.72 22.28
C VAL A 2 -2.11 -3.68 21.36
N LEU A 3 -1.54 -2.63 21.96
CA LEU A 3 -0.83 -1.57 21.24
C LEU A 3 0.67 -1.78 21.41
N CYS A 4 1.42 -1.70 20.31
CA CYS A 4 2.87 -1.66 20.33
C CYS A 4 3.34 -0.20 20.24
N ARG A 5 4.17 0.22 21.22
CA ARG A 5 4.81 1.53 21.21
C ARG A 5 6.21 1.40 20.62
N ILE A 6 6.47 2.13 19.57
CA ILE A 6 7.77 2.24 18.91
C ILE A 6 8.43 3.53 19.42
N SER A 7 9.70 3.45 19.85
CA SER A 7 10.48 4.62 20.28
C SER A 7 11.84 4.58 19.60
N ILE A 8 12.15 5.59 18.79
CA ILE A 8 13.41 5.74 18.05
C ILE A 8 13.85 7.21 18.21
N ASP A 9 15.08 7.44 18.65
CA ASP A 9 15.67 8.76 18.85
C ASP A 9 14.78 9.73 19.66
N GLY A 10 14.16 9.22 20.73
CA GLY A 10 13.25 9.98 21.59
C GLY A 10 11.86 10.26 21.00
N LYS A 11 11.63 10.01 19.73
CA LYS A 11 10.30 10.11 19.08
C LYS A 11 9.53 8.83 19.28
N LYS A 12 8.23 8.96 19.57
CA LYS A 12 7.35 7.82 19.88
C LYS A 12 6.20 7.76 18.89
N SER A 13 5.88 6.54 18.44
CA SER A 13 4.69 6.24 17.66
C SER A 13 4.00 5.00 18.20
N ALA A 14 2.72 4.81 17.94
CA ALA A 14 1.97 3.63 18.36
C ALA A 14 1.35 2.93 17.15
N VAL A 15 1.42 1.61 17.14
CA VAL A 15 0.84 0.76 16.12
C VAL A 15 -0.08 -0.28 16.77
N THR A 16 -1.23 -0.51 16.16
CA THR A 16 -2.16 -1.56 16.60
C THR A 16 -1.66 -2.91 16.11
N THR A 17 -1.47 -3.86 17.02
CA THR A 17 -1.00 -5.21 16.67
C THR A 17 -2.06 -6.08 15.99
N GLY A 18 -3.34 -5.70 16.06
CA GLY A 18 -4.47 -6.53 15.66
C GLY A 18 -4.74 -7.72 16.58
N ILE A 19 -4.06 -7.78 17.73
CA ILE A 19 -4.22 -8.84 18.72
C ILE A 19 -5.06 -8.33 19.87
N TYR A 20 -6.02 -9.12 20.31
CA TYR A 20 -6.92 -8.79 21.42
C TYR A 20 -6.70 -9.76 22.55
N CYS A 21 -6.62 -9.26 23.77
CA CYS A 21 -6.61 -10.08 25.00
C CYS A 21 -7.50 -9.43 26.06
N LYS A 22 -7.92 -10.22 27.05
CA LYS A 22 -8.60 -9.71 28.23
C LYS A 22 -7.56 -9.01 29.13
N PRO A 23 -7.95 -7.98 29.89
CA PRO A 23 -7.00 -7.29 30.79
C PRO A 23 -6.29 -8.24 31.77
N GLY A 24 -6.98 -9.26 32.27
CA GLY A 24 -6.40 -10.27 33.19
C GLY A 24 -5.40 -11.24 32.55
N ASP A 25 -5.38 -11.32 31.21
CA ASP A 25 -4.46 -12.19 30.47
C ASP A 25 -3.18 -11.45 30.04
N TRP A 26 -3.08 -10.15 30.31
CA TRP A 26 -1.90 -9.33 30.00
C TRP A 26 -0.92 -9.30 31.16
N ASP A 27 0.32 -9.71 30.93
CA ASP A 27 1.43 -9.53 31.88
C ASP A 27 2.22 -8.26 31.51
N SER A 28 2.00 -7.20 32.25
CA SER A 28 2.65 -5.90 32.02
C SER A 28 4.16 -5.91 32.27
N LYS A 29 4.67 -6.82 33.10
CA LYS A 29 6.11 -6.90 33.40
C LYS A 29 6.87 -7.58 32.28
N LYS A 30 6.30 -8.67 31.73
CA LYS A 30 6.89 -9.42 30.64
C LYS A 30 6.47 -8.89 29.26
N CYS A 31 5.44 -8.03 29.21
CA CYS A 31 4.80 -7.60 27.96
C CYS A 31 4.33 -8.79 27.11
N GLU A 32 3.69 -9.77 27.75
CA GLU A 32 3.25 -11.03 27.16
C GLU A 32 1.77 -11.28 27.44
N ILE A 33 1.16 -12.13 26.60
CA ILE A 33 -0.19 -12.62 26.79
C ILE A 33 -0.10 -14.03 27.34
N LYS A 34 -0.86 -14.34 28.41
CA LYS A 34 -0.85 -15.66 29.06
C LYS A 34 -1.28 -16.78 28.13
N THR A 35 -2.16 -16.50 27.18
CA THR A 35 -2.62 -17.46 26.18
C THR A 35 -1.53 -17.68 25.13
N ALA A 36 -1.01 -18.90 25.03
CA ALA A 36 0.10 -19.24 24.12
C ALA A 36 -0.14 -18.84 22.67
N ARG A 37 -1.36 -19.04 22.16
CA ARG A 37 -1.72 -18.71 20.77
C ARG A 37 -1.56 -17.22 20.47
N GLU A 38 -2.11 -16.37 21.31
CA GLU A 38 -2.05 -14.91 21.15
C GLU A 38 -0.64 -14.40 21.41
N ASN A 39 0.08 -15.02 22.35
CA ASN A 39 1.48 -14.67 22.64
C ASN A 39 2.40 -15.01 21.45
N ASN A 40 2.19 -16.16 20.79
CA ASN A 40 2.93 -16.50 19.55
C ASN A 40 2.66 -15.49 18.41
N ARG A 41 1.42 -15.00 18.29
CA ARG A 41 1.09 -13.94 17.33
C ARG A 41 1.79 -12.61 17.68
N LEU A 42 1.90 -12.30 18.98
CA LEU A 42 2.63 -11.11 19.45
C LEU A 42 4.13 -11.22 19.16
N THR A 43 4.71 -12.39 19.36
CA THR A 43 6.12 -12.67 19.03
C THR A 43 6.36 -12.55 17.53
N ALA A 44 5.47 -13.11 16.70
CA ALA A 44 5.55 -12.97 15.25
C ALA A 44 5.41 -11.50 14.79
N PHE A 45 4.56 -10.71 15.47
CA PHE A 45 4.45 -9.28 15.19
C PHE A 45 5.77 -8.53 15.52
N ARG A 46 6.40 -8.84 16.66
CA ARG A 46 7.73 -8.28 17.03
C ARG A 46 8.78 -8.62 15.97
N GLY A 47 8.85 -9.88 15.54
CA GLY A 47 9.80 -10.32 14.49
C GLY A 47 9.63 -9.53 13.18
N ARG A 48 8.39 -9.30 12.73
CA ARG A 48 8.12 -8.45 11.56
C ARG A 48 8.56 -7.00 11.76
N LEU A 49 8.43 -6.48 12.97
CA LEU A 49 8.86 -5.12 13.30
C LEU A 49 10.39 -4.98 13.24
N GLU A 50 11.11 -5.96 13.78
CA GLU A 50 12.58 -6.03 13.77
C GLU A 50 13.11 -6.20 12.33
N GLU A 51 12.49 -7.06 11.54
CA GLU A 51 12.82 -7.25 10.12
C GLU A 51 12.60 -5.96 9.31
N ALA A 52 11.45 -5.31 9.50
CA ALA A 52 11.14 -4.04 8.84
C ALA A 52 12.14 -2.95 9.23
N TYR A 53 12.53 -2.87 10.51
CA TYR A 53 13.56 -1.95 10.98
C TYR A 53 14.91 -2.22 10.30
N GLY A 54 15.34 -3.47 10.25
CA GLY A 54 16.59 -3.86 9.60
C GLY A 54 16.58 -3.56 8.09
N ASN A 55 15.47 -3.77 7.42
CA ASN A 55 15.30 -3.46 5.99
C ASN A 55 15.37 -1.95 5.73
N LEU A 56 14.65 -1.15 6.53
CA LEU A 56 14.68 0.31 6.41
C LEU A 56 16.08 0.87 6.68
N LEU A 57 16.77 0.36 7.68
CA LEU A 57 18.13 0.80 8.02
C LEU A 57 19.10 0.51 6.88
N ARG A 58 19.03 -0.69 6.26
CA ARG A 58 19.88 -1.07 5.12
C ARG A 58 19.60 -0.25 3.87
N ASN A 59 18.32 0.04 3.59
CA ASN A 59 17.93 0.68 2.33
C ASN A 59 17.98 2.21 2.38
N GLN A 60 17.73 2.81 3.54
CA GLN A 60 17.58 4.26 3.69
C GLN A 60 18.60 4.89 4.65
N GLY A 61 19.33 4.08 5.43
CA GLY A 61 20.32 4.55 6.39
C GLY A 61 19.76 5.25 7.64
N VAL A 62 18.47 5.63 7.61
CA VAL A 62 17.78 6.31 8.73
C VAL A 62 16.40 5.71 8.92
N VAL A 63 16.03 5.43 10.18
CA VAL A 63 14.71 4.91 10.54
C VAL A 63 14.05 5.84 11.56
N THR A 64 12.81 6.24 11.32
CA THR A 64 11.99 6.97 12.28
C THR A 64 10.86 6.10 12.82
N ALA A 65 10.36 6.41 14.02
CA ALA A 65 9.25 5.66 14.61
C ALA A 65 7.98 5.70 13.74
N GLU A 66 7.73 6.81 13.03
CA GLU A 66 6.59 6.94 12.14
C GLU A 66 6.78 6.15 10.84
N LEU A 67 7.99 6.18 10.27
CA LEU A 67 8.31 5.39 9.08
C LEU A 67 8.18 3.89 9.35
N LEU A 68 8.70 3.42 10.49
CA LEU A 68 8.57 2.02 10.88
C LEU A 68 7.11 1.63 11.12
N LYS A 69 6.32 2.49 11.79
CA LYS A 69 4.88 2.29 11.96
C LYS A 69 4.17 2.14 10.62
N THR A 70 4.38 3.05 9.67
CA THR A 70 3.71 3.01 8.36
C THR A 70 4.10 1.77 7.57
N THR A 71 5.35 1.34 7.64
CA THR A 71 5.85 0.11 7.00
C THR A 71 5.17 -1.13 7.59
N VAL A 72 5.10 -1.25 8.91
CA VAL A 72 4.52 -2.45 9.57
C VAL A 72 2.99 -2.46 9.54
N SER A 73 2.35 -1.29 9.51
CA SER A 73 0.89 -1.19 9.35
C SER A 73 0.40 -1.52 7.94
N GLY A 74 1.31 -1.82 7.01
CA GLY A 74 0.98 -2.08 5.61
C GLY A 74 0.64 -0.82 4.81
N ALA A 75 0.71 0.37 5.44
CA ALA A 75 0.47 1.64 4.74
C ALA A 75 1.59 1.97 3.72
N ASN A 76 2.74 1.29 3.82
CA ASN A 76 3.86 1.35 2.88
C ASN A 76 4.31 -0.05 2.41
N SER A 77 3.45 -1.07 2.48
CA SER A 77 3.71 -2.30 1.73
C SER A 77 3.79 -1.91 0.25
N VAL A 78 4.89 -2.22 -0.40
CA VAL A 78 4.98 -2.08 -1.86
C VAL A 78 3.84 -2.91 -2.42
N PRO A 79 2.91 -2.33 -3.15
CA PRO A 79 1.80 -3.08 -3.70
C PRO A 79 2.35 -4.18 -4.62
N GLU A 80 1.89 -5.41 -4.45
CA GLU A 80 2.25 -6.53 -5.32
C GLU A 80 1.37 -6.56 -6.58
N TYR A 81 0.24 -5.85 -6.53
CA TYR A 81 -0.79 -5.84 -7.56
C TYR A 81 -1.04 -4.44 -8.09
N LEU A 82 -1.34 -4.36 -9.38
CA LEU A 82 -1.42 -3.10 -10.12
C LEU A 82 -2.57 -2.20 -9.67
N LEU A 83 -3.78 -2.73 -9.46
CA LEU A 83 -4.91 -1.92 -8.99
C LEU A 83 -4.72 -1.46 -7.55
N GLN A 84 -4.10 -2.29 -6.72
CA GLN A 84 -3.72 -1.92 -5.36
C GLN A 84 -2.74 -0.75 -5.37
N ALA A 85 -1.72 -0.79 -6.23
CA ALA A 85 -0.79 0.33 -6.42
C ALA A 85 -1.50 1.61 -6.84
N GLY A 86 -2.47 1.48 -7.73
CA GLY A 86 -3.30 2.59 -8.17
C GLY A 86 -4.07 3.25 -7.04
N GLU A 87 -4.63 2.48 -6.10
CA GLU A 87 -5.33 3.06 -4.94
C GLU A 87 -4.36 3.78 -4.00
N VAL A 88 -3.18 3.21 -3.74
CA VAL A 88 -2.12 3.85 -2.92
C VAL A 88 -1.68 5.18 -3.56
N GLU A 89 -1.42 5.19 -4.87
CA GLU A 89 -0.97 6.39 -5.56
C GLU A 89 -2.09 7.45 -5.64
N ARG A 90 -3.35 7.05 -5.79
CA ARG A 90 -4.50 7.96 -5.73
C ARG A 90 -4.63 8.63 -4.36
N GLU A 91 -4.39 7.89 -3.28
CA GLU A 91 -4.41 8.46 -1.94
C GLU A 91 -3.27 9.48 -1.75
N ARG A 92 -2.07 9.21 -2.27
CA ARG A 92 -0.97 10.19 -2.31
C ARG A 92 -1.35 11.45 -3.07
N LEU A 93 -1.97 11.30 -4.24
CA LEU A 93 -2.46 12.42 -5.04
C LEU A 93 -3.55 13.22 -4.33
N ARG A 94 -4.44 12.55 -3.57
CA ARG A 94 -5.47 13.20 -2.76
C ARG A 94 -4.85 14.09 -1.69
N ILE A 95 -3.90 13.57 -0.93
CA ILE A 95 -3.19 14.31 0.12
C ILE A 95 -2.48 15.52 -0.51
N ARG A 96 -1.68 15.28 -1.57
CA ARG A 96 -0.95 16.35 -2.27
C ARG A 96 -1.88 17.42 -2.86
N SER A 97 -3.06 17.02 -3.37
CA SER A 97 -4.01 17.95 -3.94
C SER A 97 -4.58 18.95 -2.92
N ALA A 98 -4.69 18.54 -1.67
CA ALA A 98 -5.09 19.42 -0.56
C ALA A 98 -3.98 20.43 -0.21
N GLU A 99 -2.70 20.00 -0.24
CA GLU A 99 -1.56 20.86 0.06
C GLU A 99 -1.35 21.96 -0.98
N ILE A 100 -1.46 21.63 -2.28
CA ILE A 100 -1.20 22.55 -3.39
C ILE A 100 -2.46 23.23 -3.94
N ASN A 101 -3.62 23.01 -3.33
CA ASN A 101 -4.92 23.56 -3.75
C ASN A 101 -5.28 23.25 -5.23
N SER A 102 -4.81 22.11 -5.78
CA SER A 102 -5.05 21.69 -7.17
C SER A 102 -5.53 20.27 -7.23
N THR A 103 -6.76 20.06 -7.70
CA THR A 103 -7.44 18.74 -7.71
C THR A 103 -7.47 18.05 -9.08
N SER A 104 -6.96 18.69 -10.13
CA SER A 104 -7.09 18.19 -11.51
C SER A 104 -6.47 16.80 -11.70
N THR A 105 -5.22 16.59 -11.26
CA THR A 105 -4.51 15.32 -11.37
C THR A 105 -5.19 14.23 -10.54
N TYR A 106 -5.64 14.55 -9.33
CA TYR A 106 -6.38 13.62 -8.50
C TYR A 106 -7.72 13.20 -9.14
N ARG A 107 -8.48 14.14 -9.71
CA ARG A 107 -9.73 13.84 -10.42
C ARG A 107 -9.48 12.98 -11.64
N GLN A 108 -8.45 13.28 -12.43
CA GLN A 108 -8.07 12.50 -13.60
C GLN A 108 -7.67 11.07 -13.23
N SER A 109 -6.93 10.88 -12.13
CA SER A 109 -6.53 9.55 -11.66
C SER A 109 -7.72 8.63 -11.38
N LYS A 110 -8.88 9.19 -10.97
CA LYS A 110 -10.10 8.40 -10.74
C LYS A 110 -10.59 7.72 -12.01
N THR A 111 -10.66 8.45 -13.11
CA THR A 111 -11.13 7.92 -14.41
C THR A 111 -10.13 6.95 -15.02
N THR A 112 -8.83 7.29 -14.97
CA THR A 112 -7.78 6.40 -15.52
C THR A 112 -7.68 5.10 -14.73
N GLN A 113 -7.83 5.13 -13.40
CA GLN A 113 -7.88 3.94 -12.55
C GLN A 113 -9.13 3.08 -12.83
N LEU A 114 -10.28 3.72 -13.06
CA LEU A 114 -11.51 3.01 -13.42
C LEU A 114 -11.35 2.27 -14.76
N ASN A 115 -10.79 2.92 -15.76
CA ASN A 115 -10.55 2.31 -17.08
C ASN A 115 -9.57 1.12 -16.97
N LEU A 116 -8.53 1.24 -16.14
CA LEU A 116 -7.59 0.15 -15.90
C LEU A 116 -8.28 -1.04 -15.22
N ARG A 117 -9.14 -0.78 -14.24
CA ARG A 117 -9.95 -1.81 -13.57
C ARG A 117 -10.87 -2.51 -14.54
N GLN A 118 -11.62 -1.79 -15.37
CA GLN A 118 -12.51 -2.36 -16.38
C GLN A 118 -11.75 -3.27 -17.36
N PHE A 119 -10.55 -2.88 -17.77
CA PHE A 119 -9.70 -3.70 -18.61
C PHE A 119 -9.29 -5.02 -17.94
N ILE A 120 -8.85 -4.97 -16.68
CA ILE A 120 -8.44 -6.17 -15.92
C ILE A 120 -9.66 -7.09 -15.71
N GLU A 121 -10.80 -6.52 -15.33
CA GLU A 121 -12.06 -7.25 -15.14
C GLU A 121 -12.58 -7.88 -16.45
N SER A 122 -12.42 -7.20 -17.61
CA SER A 122 -12.81 -7.76 -18.92
C SER A 122 -12.01 -9.01 -19.29
N ARG A 123 -10.86 -9.23 -18.67
CA ARG A 123 -10.04 -10.44 -18.79
C ARG A 123 -10.36 -11.52 -17.74
N GLY A 124 -11.42 -11.33 -16.95
CA GLY A 124 -11.82 -12.26 -15.89
C GLY A 124 -10.93 -12.23 -14.65
N MET A 125 -10.06 -11.22 -14.50
CA MET A 125 -9.15 -11.07 -13.39
C MET A 125 -9.68 -10.02 -12.40
N LYS A 126 -9.36 -10.18 -11.11
CA LYS A 126 -9.66 -9.17 -10.07
C LYS A 126 -8.57 -8.09 -9.98
N ASP A 127 -7.33 -8.48 -10.21
CA ASP A 127 -6.13 -7.64 -10.23
C ASP A 127 -5.02 -8.40 -10.97
N ILE A 128 -3.89 -7.75 -11.26
CA ILE A 128 -2.71 -8.36 -11.90
C ILE A 128 -1.45 -8.06 -11.10
N ALA A 129 -0.60 -9.09 -10.90
CA ALA A 129 0.68 -8.91 -10.24
C ALA A 129 1.66 -8.14 -11.15
N PHE A 130 2.57 -7.37 -10.55
CA PHE A 130 3.58 -6.64 -11.33
C PHE A 130 4.49 -7.54 -12.15
N SER A 131 4.75 -8.77 -11.68
CA SER A 131 5.51 -9.79 -12.41
C SER A 131 4.90 -10.19 -13.74
N ASP A 132 3.59 -10.03 -13.88
CA ASP A 132 2.82 -10.50 -15.03
C ASP A 132 2.51 -9.38 -16.03
N ILE A 133 2.97 -8.15 -15.73
CA ILE A 133 2.81 -7.00 -16.62
C ILE A 133 3.90 -7.04 -17.69
N THR A 134 3.48 -7.26 -18.92
CA THR A 134 4.33 -7.30 -20.10
C THR A 134 4.04 -6.10 -21.02
N GLU A 135 4.89 -5.90 -22.01
CA GLU A 135 4.63 -4.92 -23.08
C GLU A 135 3.32 -5.22 -23.82
N GLU A 136 3.02 -6.51 -24.02
CA GLU A 136 1.76 -6.96 -24.62
C GLU A 136 0.53 -6.56 -23.79
N PHE A 137 0.66 -6.55 -22.45
CA PHE A 137 -0.40 -6.05 -21.56
C PHE A 137 -0.71 -4.57 -21.85
N ALA A 138 0.33 -3.73 -22.00
CA ALA A 138 0.17 -2.31 -22.25
C ALA A 138 -0.47 -2.05 -23.64
N GLU A 139 -0.05 -2.78 -24.68
CA GLU A 139 -0.65 -2.67 -26.03
C GLU A 139 -2.10 -3.17 -26.03
N SER A 140 -2.41 -4.25 -25.35
CA SER A 140 -3.78 -4.75 -25.20
C SER A 140 -4.68 -3.75 -24.47
N PHE A 141 -4.16 -3.10 -23.43
CA PHE A 141 -4.88 -2.04 -22.71
C PHE A 141 -5.18 -0.86 -23.64
N LYS A 142 -4.23 -0.44 -24.44
CA LYS A 142 -4.41 0.63 -25.46
C LYS A 142 -5.47 0.26 -26.47
N VAL A 143 -5.49 -0.99 -26.96
CA VAL A 143 -6.51 -1.49 -27.89
C VAL A 143 -7.90 -1.47 -27.23
N PHE A 144 -8.02 -1.95 -25.99
CA PHE A 144 -9.26 -1.93 -25.23
C PHE A 144 -9.80 -0.50 -25.07
N LEU A 145 -8.96 0.46 -24.68
CA LEU A 145 -9.35 1.86 -24.53
C LEU A 145 -9.92 2.46 -25.82
N LYS A 146 -9.37 2.07 -26.98
CA LYS A 146 -9.81 2.58 -28.27
C LYS A 146 -11.04 1.86 -28.82
N LYS A 147 -11.06 0.54 -28.77
CA LYS A 147 -12.08 -0.27 -29.43
C LYS A 147 -13.31 -0.50 -28.57
N GLU A 148 -13.11 -0.81 -27.29
CA GLU A 148 -14.22 -1.14 -26.37
C GLU A 148 -14.79 0.12 -25.72
N LEU A 149 -13.92 1.05 -25.26
CA LEU A 149 -14.35 2.27 -24.60
C LEU A 149 -14.47 3.49 -25.52
N GLY A 150 -14.05 3.40 -26.79
CA GLY A 150 -14.16 4.47 -27.78
C GLY A 150 -13.38 5.75 -27.45
N HIS A 151 -12.34 5.65 -26.63
CA HIS A 151 -11.59 6.83 -26.17
C HIS A 151 -10.72 7.45 -27.27
N ARG A 152 -10.66 8.79 -27.29
CA ARG A 152 -9.78 9.56 -28.18
C ARG A 152 -8.32 9.45 -27.71
N ASN A 153 -7.36 9.66 -28.62
CA ASN A 153 -5.93 9.52 -28.38
C ASN A 153 -5.44 10.28 -27.13
N GLY A 154 -5.93 11.49 -26.88
CA GLY A 154 -5.54 12.26 -25.68
C GLY A 154 -5.88 11.53 -24.38
N HIS A 155 -7.09 10.94 -24.28
CA HIS A 155 -7.47 10.19 -23.08
C HIS A 155 -6.74 8.84 -22.99
N VAL A 156 -6.51 8.17 -24.11
CA VAL A 156 -5.67 6.95 -24.16
C VAL A 156 -4.27 7.23 -23.62
N ASN A 157 -3.65 8.33 -24.04
CA ASN A 157 -2.34 8.72 -23.53
C ASN A 157 -2.35 8.97 -22.01
N HIS A 158 -3.40 9.61 -21.48
CA HIS A 158 -3.53 9.78 -20.02
C HIS A 158 -3.62 8.44 -19.27
N CYS A 159 -4.34 7.47 -19.83
CA CYS A 159 -4.44 6.12 -19.25
C CYS A 159 -3.08 5.38 -19.28
N LEU A 160 -2.34 5.50 -20.39
CA LEU A 160 -1.00 4.91 -20.49
C LEU A 160 0.02 5.60 -19.58
N CYS A 161 -0.04 6.93 -19.45
CA CYS A 161 0.77 7.66 -18.47
C CYS A 161 0.44 7.23 -17.03
N TRP A 162 -0.83 6.95 -16.74
CA TRP A 162 -1.22 6.41 -15.44
C TRP A 162 -0.62 5.03 -15.20
N LEU A 163 -0.73 4.11 -16.17
CA LEU A 163 -0.13 2.79 -16.11
C LEU A 163 1.38 2.87 -15.85
N ASN A 164 2.10 3.68 -16.64
CA ASN A 164 3.54 3.89 -16.47
C ASN A 164 3.89 4.43 -15.07
N ARG A 165 3.10 5.36 -14.55
CA ARG A 165 3.29 5.91 -13.20
C ARG A 165 3.15 4.86 -12.10
N LEU A 166 2.39 3.80 -12.30
CA LEU A 166 2.22 2.73 -11.33
C LEU A 166 3.36 1.70 -11.40
N ILE A 167 3.98 1.56 -12.57
CA ILE A 167 5.04 0.56 -12.82
C ILE A 167 6.42 1.11 -12.44
N TYR A 168 6.67 2.41 -12.64
CA TYR A 168 7.94 3.10 -12.39
C TYR A 168 7.83 4.16 -11.28
#